data_b3ef738554acd9b018ad2862045bf0c1
#
_entry.id   b3ef738554acd9b018ad2862045bf0c1
#
_cell.length_a   1.000
_cell.length_b   1.000
_cell.length_c   1.000
_cell.angle_alpha   90.00
_cell.angle_beta   90.00
_cell.angle_gamma   90.00
#
_symmetry.space_group_name_H-M   'P 1'
#
loop_
_entity.id
_entity.type
_entity.pdbx_description
1 polymer ?
#
loop_
_entity_poly.entity_id
_entity_poly.type
_entity_poly.pdbx_seq_one_letter_code
_entity_poly.pdbx_strand_id
1 'polypeptide(L)'
;MWQNTAKNGVSSMTKINKSILRAYDIRGIYGENITEEVAELIGKAFATIAVRKSGVANAKIVTARDGRLSSPALADALIKGLQSTGANVIDLGVGPSPLCYFAHQHLQADGAIMLTGSHNPSEYNGFKMICGEKPFYGDDIIALGELAEAQDFVVGDAQQLVKLDLRGEYVAKLLTGFDAKGAKPLKVVWDAGNGAAGEITQILCERLKGEHIIINAEIDGTFPNHHPDPTIAKNLVQLIEAVKTHKADFGVAFDGDGDRIGAVDAHGNILWGDQMLVLFAREILARKAGATVIADVKASQTLFDEVAKHGGVPIMWKTGHSHIKAKMKETKAEIAGEMSGHIFFSDGYLGYDDGVYAAVRLLNILAHNEQNLSEMRASIPQTFNTPEIKVECDDVRKFTVIEEIRNRLHQNIKNGATMQVNEVDGLRVNVDGGWWLVRASNTQPAIIVRCEAMQEQSLNHIIALVANELQQSGLELKIH
;
A
#
# COMPACT_ATOMS: atom_id res chain seq x y z
N MET A 1 -62.59 -22.38 7.71
CA MET A 1 -61.89 -21.94 6.49
C MET A 1 -60.79 -20.97 6.87
N TRP A 2 -59.58 -21.48 6.99
CA TRP A 2 -58.41 -20.66 7.20
C TRP A 2 -57.57 -20.73 5.93
N GLN A 3 -57.52 -19.65 5.18
CA GLN A 3 -56.61 -19.52 4.03
C GLN A 3 -55.23 -19.13 4.52
N ASN A 4 -54.29 -20.06 4.38
CA ASN A 4 -52.88 -19.86 4.53
C ASN A 4 -52.34 -19.17 3.27
N THR A 5 -52.08 -17.85 3.33
CA THR A 5 -51.32 -17.18 2.30
C THR A 5 -49.85 -17.33 2.60
N ALA A 6 -49.21 -18.32 1.99
CA ALA A 6 -47.77 -18.42 1.91
C ALA A 6 -47.26 -17.19 1.13
N LYS A 7 -46.58 -16.26 1.81
CA LYS A 7 -45.76 -15.23 1.17
C LYS A 7 -44.57 -15.94 0.58
N ASN A 8 -44.56 -16.15 -0.72
CA ASN A 8 -43.34 -16.48 -1.49
C ASN A 8 -42.40 -15.28 -1.37
N GLY A 9 -41.46 -15.32 -0.42
CA GLY A 9 -40.32 -14.44 -0.37
C GLY A 9 -39.40 -14.79 -1.53
N VAL A 10 -39.48 -14.05 -2.62
CA VAL A 10 -38.37 -13.99 -3.60
C VAL A 10 -37.20 -13.43 -2.85
N SER A 11 -36.26 -14.27 -2.44
CA SER A 11 -34.94 -13.79 -1.93
C SER A 11 -34.33 -12.90 -3.01
N SER A 12 -34.25 -11.61 -2.76
CA SER A 12 -33.53 -10.71 -3.65
C SER A 12 -32.09 -11.21 -3.72
N MET A 13 -31.65 -11.62 -4.91
CA MET A 13 -30.25 -12.03 -5.11
C MET A 13 -29.33 -10.91 -4.63
N THR A 14 -28.46 -11.22 -3.67
CA THR A 14 -27.44 -10.28 -3.18
C THR A 14 -26.52 -9.92 -4.35
N LYS A 15 -26.45 -8.62 -4.65
CA LYS A 15 -25.56 -8.08 -5.71
C LYS A 15 -24.38 -7.38 -5.09
N ILE A 16 -23.22 -7.55 -5.70
CA ILE A 16 -22.05 -6.76 -5.33
C ILE A 16 -22.27 -5.31 -5.76
N ASN A 17 -22.18 -4.38 -4.83
CA ASN A 17 -22.21 -2.96 -5.15
C ASN A 17 -20.90 -2.59 -5.89
N LYS A 18 -21.02 -2.14 -7.14
CA LYS A 18 -19.86 -1.80 -7.98
C LYS A 18 -18.95 -0.73 -7.37
N SER A 19 -19.47 0.09 -6.47
CA SER A 19 -18.68 1.12 -5.78
C SER A 19 -17.57 0.57 -4.90
N ILE A 20 -17.63 -0.71 -4.47
CA ILE A 20 -16.58 -1.35 -3.69
C ILE A 20 -15.45 -1.92 -4.55
N LEU A 21 -15.68 -2.12 -5.85
CA LEU A 21 -14.70 -2.63 -6.82
C LEU A 21 -13.76 -1.48 -7.21
N ARG A 22 -12.69 -1.29 -6.43
CA ARG A 22 -11.73 -0.20 -6.65
C ARG A 22 -10.61 -0.64 -7.60
N ALA A 23 -9.75 0.32 -7.99
CA ALA A 23 -8.69 0.07 -8.96
C ALA A 23 -7.64 -0.96 -8.51
N TYR A 24 -7.41 -1.10 -7.19
CA TYR A 24 -6.32 -1.93 -6.63
C TYR A 24 -6.80 -3.07 -5.75
N ASP A 25 -7.98 -2.94 -5.16
CA ASP A 25 -8.57 -3.85 -4.18
C ASP A 25 -10.10 -3.72 -4.16
N ILE A 26 -10.74 -4.51 -3.35
CA ILE A 26 -12.16 -4.34 -3.00
C ILE A 26 -12.18 -3.64 -1.66
N ARG A 27 -12.96 -2.54 -1.53
CA ARG A 27 -13.05 -1.77 -0.30
C ARG A 27 -14.41 -1.10 -0.10
N GLY A 28 -14.95 -1.20 1.11
CA GLY A 28 -16.22 -0.59 1.47
C GLY A 28 -16.44 -0.53 2.98
N ILE A 29 -17.65 -0.14 3.39
CA ILE A 29 -18.08 0.00 4.78
C ILE A 29 -18.83 -1.27 5.18
N TYR A 30 -18.42 -1.86 6.31
CA TYR A 30 -19.06 -3.05 6.86
C TYR A 30 -20.51 -2.76 7.28
N GLY A 31 -21.41 -3.68 6.90
CA GLY A 31 -22.84 -3.53 7.14
C GLY A 31 -23.59 -2.64 6.13
N GLU A 32 -22.87 -1.88 5.28
CA GLU A 32 -23.48 -1.07 4.21
C GLU A 32 -23.32 -1.74 2.84
N ASN A 33 -22.08 -1.93 2.41
CA ASN A 33 -21.76 -2.46 1.09
C ASN A 33 -20.73 -3.60 1.11
N ILE A 34 -20.13 -3.89 2.27
CA ILE A 34 -19.39 -5.11 2.57
C ILE A 34 -20.14 -5.84 3.69
N THR A 35 -20.70 -7.02 3.36
CA THR A 35 -21.43 -7.91 4.26
C THR A 35 -20.88 -9.31 4.14
N GLU A 36 -21.33 -10.22 5.02
CA GLU A 36 -20.98 -11.64 4.97
C GLU A 36 -21.42 -12.28 3.64
N GLU A 37 -22.59 -11.92 3.12
CA GLU A 37 -23.08 -12.42 1.84
C GLU A 37 -22.20 -11.95 0.69
N VAL A 38 -21.74 -10.69 0.72
CA VAL A 38 -20.79 -10.15 -0.27
C VAL A 38 -19.44 -10.87 -0.17
N ALA A 39 -18.95 -11.13 1.05
CA ALA A 39 -17.70 -11.86 1.27
C ALA A 39 -17.80 -13.32 0.75
N GLU A 40 -18.92 -14.02 0.96
CA GLU A 40 -19.17 -15.35 0.41
C GLU A 40 -19.18 -15.34 -1.13
N LEU A 41 -19.82 -14.34 -1.75
CA LEU A 41 -19.83 -14.19 -3.21
C LEU A 41 -18.43 -13.92 -3.78
N ILE A 42 -17.65 -13.06 -3.12
CA ILE A 42 -16.24 -12.80 -3.49
C ILE A 42 -15.44 -14.10 -3.42
N GLY A 43 -15.61 -14.89 -2.36
CA GLY A 43 -14.94 -16.18 -2.21
C GLY A 43 -15.25 -17.14 -3.36
N LYS A 44 -16.53 -17.29 -3.71
CA LYS A 44 -16.98 -18.13 -4.84
C LYS A 44 -16.39 -17.64 -6.17
N ALA A 45 -16.47 -16.34 -6.43
CA ALA A 45 -15.98 -15.76 -7.68
C ALA A 45 -14.46 -15.89 -7.80
N PHE A 46 -13.72 -15.56 -6.74
CA PHE A 46 -12.26 -15.63 -6.74
C PHE A 46 -11.76 -17.07 -6.93
N ALA A 47 -12.30 -18.04 -6.18
CA ALA A 47 -11.92 -19.44 -6.34
C ALA A 47 -12.25 -19.97 -7.74
N THR A 48 -13.39 -19.58 -8.31
CA THR A 48 -13.75 -19.92 -9.70
C THR A 48 -12.71 -19.39 -10.69
N ILE A 49 -12.26 -18.15 -10.51
CA ILE A 49 -11.21 -17.56 -11.35
C ILE A 49 -9.88 -18.31 -11.16
N ALA A 50 -9.50 -18.61 -9.91
CA ALA A 50 -8.28 -19.34 -9.61
C ALA A 50 -8.27 -20.73 -10.25
N VAL A 51 -9.35 -21.49 -10.14
CA VAL A 51 -9.54 -22.81 -10.80
C VAL A 51 -9.43 -22.68 -12.33
N ARG A 52 -10.11 -21.69 -12.92
CA ARG A 52 -10.09 -21.49 -14.38
C ARG A 52 -8.71 -21.06 -14.91
N LYS A 53 -7.96 -20.27 -14.13
CA LYS A 53 -6.61 -19.83 -14.50
C LYS A 53 -5.54 -20.91 -14.30
N SER A 54 -5.61 -21.66 -13.21
CA SER A 54 -4.62 -22.71 -12.90
C SER A 54 -4.90 -24.03 -13.61
N GLY A 55 -6.17 -24.32 -13.94
CA GLY A 55 -6.64 -25.63 -14.39
C GLY A 55 -6.69 -26.69 -13.29
N VAL A 56 -6.49 -26.30 -12.03
CA VAL A 56 -6.49 -27.21 -10.86
C VAL A 56 -7.85 -27.12 -10.16
N ALA A 57 -8.60 -28.24 -10.17
CA ALA A 57 -9.96 -28.29 -9.62
C ALA A 57 -10.02 -27.88 -8.12
N ASN A 58 -9.00 -28.26 -7.33
CA ASN A 58 -8.91 -27.99 -5.91
C ASN A 58 -7.81 -26.93 -5.65
N ALA A 59 -7.98 -25.74 -6.24
CA ALA A 59 -7.01 -24.66 -6.12
C ALA A 59 -6.67 -24.37 -4.65
N LYS A 60 -5.39 -24.25 -4.35
CA LYS A 60 -4.89 -23.91 -3.02
C LYS A 60 -4.96 -22.40 -2.80
N ILE A 61 -5.75 -21.96 -1.84
CA ILE A 61 -5.97 -20.53 -1.57
C ILE A 61 -5.61 -20.24 -0.12
N VAL A 62 -4.71 -19.27 0.08
CA VAL A 62 -4.34 -18.75 1.40
C VAL A 62 -5.28 -17.61 1.77
N THR A 63 -5.73 -17.60 3.03
CA THR A 63 -6.48 -16.49 3.62
C THR A 63 -5.77 -15.96 4.87
N ALA A 64 -5.84 -14.65 5.06
CA ALA A 64 -5.45 -13.98 6.29
C ALA A 64 -6.36 -12.77 6.52
N ARG A 65 -6.36 -12.24 7.73
CA ARG A 65 -7.16 -11.07 8.09
C ARG A 65 -6.42 -10.13 9.03
N ASP A 66 -6.79 -8.86 9.00
CA ASP A 66 -6.37 -7.88 10.01
C ASP A 66 -7.16 -8.01 11.33
N GLY A 67 -6.88 -7.12 12.28
CA GLY A 67 -7.50 -7.11 13.61
C GLY A 67 -8.86 -6.44 13.69
N ARG A 68 -9.46 -5.96 12.59
CA ARG A 68 -10.73 -5.24 12.62
C ARG A 68 -11.85 -6.10 13.16
N LEU A 69 -12.81 -5.47 13.87
CA LEU A 69 -13.92 -6.19 14.51
C LEU A 69 -14.82 -6.92 13.51
N SER A 70 -14.94 -6.43 12.28
CA SER A 70 -15.70 -7.07 11.20
C SER A 70 -14.94 -8.24 10.53
N SER A 71 -13.63 -8.32 10.66
CA SER A 71 -12.80 -9.28 9.93
C SER A 71 -13.11 -10.75 10.25
N PRO A 72 -13.44 -11.18 11.49
CA PRO A 72 -13.77 -12.58 11.76
C PRO A 72 -15.00 -13.08 10.98
N ALA A 73 -16.12 -12.36 11.05
CA ALA A 73 -17.37 -12.75 10.38
C ALA A 73 -17.23 -12.77 8.85
N LEU A 74 -16.53 -11.75 8.31
CA LEU A 74 -16.24 -11.67 6.87
C LEU A 74 -15.29 -12.79 6.40
N ALA A 75 -14.29 -13.17 7.22
CA ALA A 75 -13.36 -14.25 6.91
C ALA A 75 -14.09 -15.62 6.88
N ASP A 76 -14.95 -15.89 7.85
CA ASP A 76 -15.75 -17.12 7.89
C ASP A 76 -16.63 -17.24 6.64
N ALA A 77 -17.30 -16.16 6.24
CA ALA A 77 -18.13 -16.13 5.05
C ALA A 77 -17.30 -16.28 3.75
N LEU A 78 -16.15 -15.60 3.65
CA LEU A 78 -15.20 -15.73 2.55
C LEU A 78 -14.76 -17.20 2.39
N ILE A 79 -14.29 -17.83 3.49
CA ILE A 79 -13.81 -19.20 3.51
C ILE A 79 -14.92 -20.17 3.08
N LYS A 80 -16.15 -19.98 3.56
CA LYS A 80 -17.32 -20.75 3.13
C LYS A 80 -17.54 -20.65 1.62
N GLY A 81 -17.42 -19.42 1.07
CA GLY A 81 -17.51 -19.19 -0.37
C GLY A 81 -16.43 -19.93 -1.16
N LEU A 82 -15.17 -19.84 -0.71
CA LEU A 82 -14.03 -20.55 -1.31
C LEU A 82 -14.25 -22.09 -1.28
N GLN A 83 -14.60 -22.64 -0.13
CA GLN A 83 -14.80 -24.09 0.03
C GLN A 83 -15.95 -24.64 -0.81
N SER A 84 -16.99 -23.85 -1.06
CA SER A 84 -18.13 -24.27 -1.89
C SER A 84 -17.77 -24.55 -3.36
N THR A 85 -16.60 -24.10 -3.79
CA THR A 85 -16.06 -24.39 -5.14
C THR A 85 -15.10 -25.57 -5.17
N GLY A 86 -14.83 -26.21 -4.03
CA GLY A 86 -13.85 -27.28 -3.90
C GLY A 86 -12.42 -26.81 -3.63
N ALA A 87 -12.20 -25.52 -3.35
CA ALA A 87 -10.86 -24.98 -3.06
C ALA A 87 -10.29 -25.53 -1.74
N ASN A 88 -8.97 -25.79 -1.74
CA ASN A 88 -8.18 -26.07 -0.54
C ASN A 88 -7.83 -24.77 0.16
N VAL A 89 -8.48 -24.46 1.28
CA VAL A 89 -8.26 -23.20 1.99
C VAL A 89 -7.29 -23.39 3.14
N ILE A 90 -6.26 -22.52 3.17
CA ILE A 90 -5.29 -22.42 4.26
C ILE A 90 -5.50 -21.06 4.92
N ASP A 91 -5.99 -21.06 6.16
CA ASP A 91 -6.25 -19.87 6.96
C ASP A 91 -5.09 -19.59 7.92
N LEU A 92 -4.48 -18.42 7.81
CA LEU A 92 -3.39 -17.97 8.68
C LEU A 92 -3.91 -17.24 9.94
N GLY A 93 -5.22 -16.93 9.97
CA GLY A 93 -5.80 -16.14 11.04
C GLY A 93 -5.42 -14.66 10.95
N VAL A 94 -5.12 -14.04 12.10
CA VAL A 94 -4.74 -12.61 12.18
C VAL A 94 -3.26 -12.44 11.86
N GLY A 95 -2.96 -11.47 11.00
CA GLY A 95 -1.59 -11.08 10.68
C GLY A 95 -1.55 -9.98 9.62
N PRO A 96 -0.37 -9.40 9.35
CA PRO A 96 -0.21 -8.33 8.37
C PRO A 96 -0.35 -8.83 6.92
N SER A 97 -0.68 -7.92 6.00
CA SER A 97 -0.76 -8.22 4.56
C SER A 97 0.49 -8.92 4.01
N PRO A 98 1.71 -8.48 4.35
CA PRO A 98 2.93 -9.17 3.90
C PRO A 98 3.04 -10.64 4.36
N LEU A 99 2.48 -11.03 5.52
CA LEU A 99 2.43 -12.44 5.93
C LEU A 99 1.58 -13.27 4.96
N CYS A 100 0.45 -12.72 4.51
CA CYS A 100 -0.39 -13.38 3.50
C CYS A 100 0.36 -13.55 2.16
N TYR A 101 1.09 -12.54 1.74
CA TYR A 101 1.92 -12.57 0.52
C TYR A 101 3.10 -13.54 0.66
N PHE A 102 3.75 -13.57 1.83
CA PHE A 102 4.78 -14.56 2.15
C PHE A 102 4.23 -15.98 2.05
N ALA A 103 3.11 -16.25 2.71
CA ALA A 103 2.50 -17.58 2.71
C ALA A 103 2.08 -18.04 1.31
N HIS A 104 1.54 -17.15 0.48
CA HIS A 104 1.22 -17.44 -0.91
C HIS A 104 2.44 -17.98 -1.67
N GLN A 105 3.60 -17.31 -1.57
CA GLN A 105 4.82 -17.73 -2.25
C GLN A 105 5.44 -18.98 -1.58
N HIS A 106 5.51 -19.00 -0.24
CA HIS A 106 6.13 -20.08 0.53
C HIS A 106 5.41 -21.42 0.32
N LEU A 107 4.09 -21.40 0.26
CA LEU A 107 3.26 -22.59 0.05
C LEU A 107 2.99 -22.90 -1.42
N GLN A 108 3.47 -22.06 -2.35
CA GLN A 108 3.16 -22.17 -3.78
C GLN A 108 1.64 -22.28 -4.01
N ALA A 109 0.88 -21.35 -3.43
CA ALA A 109 -0.57 -21.34 -3.54
C ALA A 109 -1.03 -20.78 -4.89
N ASP A 110 -2.20 -21.23 -5.37
CA ASP A 110 -2.81 -20.75 -6.61
C ASP A 110 -3.43 -19.36 -6.45
N GLY A 111 -3.70 -18.97 -5.21
CA GLY A 111 -4.18 -17.62 -4.87
C GLY A 111 -4.05 -17.29 -3.41
N ALA A 112 -4.22 -16.00 -3.10
CA ALA A 112 -4.27 -15.52 -1.73
C ALA A 112 -5.26 -14.36 -1.59
N ILE A 113 -5.94 -14.29 -0.46
CA ILE A 113 -6.83 -13.19 -0.10
C ILE A 113 -6.49 -12.69 1.30
N MET A 114 -6.10 -11.44 1.38
CA MET A 114 -5.98 -10.70 2.64
C MET A 114 -7.24 -9.87 2.88
N LEU A 115 -7.92 -10.12 3.98
CA LEU A 115 -9.07 -9.35 4.43
C LEU A 115 -8.61 -8.20 5.31
N THR A 116 -8.74 -6.97 4.82
CA THR A 116 -8.23 -5.78 5.49
C THR A 116 -8.85 -4.49 5.01
N GLY A 117 -8.98 -3.52 5.92
CA GLY A 117 -9.25 -2.13 5.59
C GLY A 117 -8.00 -1.26 5.52
N SER A 118 -6.77 -1.84 5.68
CA SER A 118 -5.48 -1.13 5.73
C SER A 118 -5.55 0.06 6.72
N HIS A 119 -5.20 1.26 6.28
CA HIS A 119 -5.26 2.51 7.04
C HIS A 119 -6.64 3.21 7.03
N ASN A 120 -7.69 2.60 6.48
CA ASN A 120 -9.03 3.22 6.53
C ASN A 120 -9.60 3.22 7.97
N PRO A 121 -10.60 4.07 8.27
CA PRO A 121 -11.32 4.03 9.55
C PRO A 121 -11.84 2.64 9.91
N SER A 122 -12.14 2.42 11.18
CA SER A 122 -12.47 1.09 11.75
C SER A 122 -13.68 0.40 11.13
N GLU A 123 -14.63 1.17 10.61
CA GLU A 123 -15.85 0.70 9.95
C GLU A 123 -15.60 0.16 8.52
N TYR A 124 -14.44 0.47 7.92
CA TYR A 124 -14.07 -0.05 6.60
C TYR A 124 -13.48 -1.45 6.68
N ASN A 125 -13.69 -2.21 5.60
CA ASN A 125 -12.98 -3.46 5.35
C ASN A 125 -12.83 -3.69 3.84
N GLY A 126 -12.13 -4.77 3.44
CA GLY A 126 -11.92 -5.05 2.03
C GLY A 126 -11.07 -6.30 1.78
N PHE A 127 -10.68 -6.49 0.52
CA PHE A 127 -9.96 -7.69 0.08
C PHE A 127 -8.83 -7.30 -0.85
N LYS A 128 -7.59 -7.60 -0.45
CA LYS A 128 -6.40 -7.57 -1.31
C LYS A 128 -6.15 -8.99 -1.81
N MET A 129 -5.92 -9.17 -3.11
CA MET A 129 -5.89 -10.49 -3.72
C MET A 129 -4.68 -10.70 -4.60
N ILE A 130 -4.24 -11.95 -4.68
CA ILE A 130 -3.22 -12.45 -5.62
C ILE A 130 -3.79 -13.69 -6.29
N CYS A 131 -3.69 -13.80 -7.61
CA CYS A 131 -4.11 -14.98 -8.35
C CYS A 131 -2.98 -15.46 -9.28
N GLY A 132 -2.53 -16.68 -9.06
CA GLY A 132 -1.29 -17.17 -9.64
C GLY A 132 -0.11 -16.32 -9.14
N GLU A 133 0.79 -15.93 -10.04
CA GLU A 133 1.96 -15.12 -9.70
C GLU A 133 1.76 -13.61 -9.85
N LYS A 134 0.53 -13.14 -9.97
CA LYS A 134 0.24 -11.74 -10.28
C LYS A 134 -0.70 -11.12 -9.25
N PRO A 135 -0.49 -9.85 -8.87
CA PRO A 135 -1.49 -9.09 -8.14
C PRO A 135 -2.80 -9.07 -8.93
N PHE A 136 -3.91 -9.16 -8.19
CA PHE A 136 -5.27 -9.21 -8.75
C PHE A 136 -5.91 -7.82 -8.60
N TYR A 137 -6.02 -7.07 -9.69
CA TYR A 137 -6.47 -5.68 -9.68
C TYR A 137 -7.05 -5.24 -11.02
N GLY A 138 -7.64 -4.04 -11.07
CA GLY A 138 -8.17 -3.45 -12.30
C GLY A 138 -9.25 -4.34 -12.94
N ASP A 139 -9.01 -4.75 -14.18
CA ASP A 139 -9.95 -5.59 -14.95
C ASP A 139 -10.23 -6.95 -14.28
N ASP A 140 -9.28 -7.51 -13.53
CA ASP A 140 -9.51 -8.75 -12.77
C ASP A 140 -10.60 -8.54 -11.70
N ILE A 141 -10.61 -7.38 -10.99
CA ILE A 141 -11.64 -7.05 -9.99
C ILE A 141 -12.99 -6.84 -10.66
N ILE A 142 -13.02 -6.18 -11.81
CA ILE A 142 -14.25 -5.98 -12.58
C ILE A 142 -14.81 -7.34 -13.01
N ALA A 143 -13.96 -8.22 -13.57
CA ALA A 143 -14.34 -9.57 -14.00
C ALA A 143 -14.83 -10.42 -12.83
N LEU A 144 -14.26 -10.27 -11.62
CA LEU A 144 -14.76 -10.93 -10.41
C LEU A 144 -16.18 -10.45 -10.07
N GLY A 145 -16.43 -9.15 -10.15
CA GLY A 145 -17.76 -8.58 -9.92
C GLY A 145 -18.81 -9.09 -10.93
N GLU A 146 -18.44 -9.11 -12.22
CA GLU A 146 -19.31 -9.65 -13.28
C GLU A 146 -19.62 -11.14 -13.09
N LEU A 147 -18.61 -11.94 -12.72
CA LEU A 147 -18.77 -13.35 -12.41
C LEU A 147 -19.71 -13.57 -11.22
N ALA A 148 -19.57 -12.75 -10.19
CA ALA A 148 -20.44 -12.82 -9.02
C ALA A 148 -21.88 -12.41 -9.35
N GLU A 149 -22.10 -11.42 -10.21
CA GLU A 149 -23.44 -11.04 -10.72
C GLU A 149 -24.08 -12.17 -11.57
N ALA A 150 -23.27 -12.81 -12.41
CA ALA A 150 -23.72 -13.92 -13.26
C ALA A 150 -23.95 -15.21 -12.50
N GLN A 151 -23.42 -15.35 -11.27
CA GLN A 151 -23.43 -16.59 -10.45
C GLN A 151 -22.89 -17.83 -11.18
N ASP A 152 -21.98 -17.64 -12.12
CA ASP A 152 -21.34 -18.69 -12.92
C ASP A 152 -20.16 -19.30 -12.16
N PHE A 153 -20.44 -19.91 -11.01
CA PHE A 153 -19.41 -20.47 -10.13
C PHE A 153 -19.11 -21.93 -10.45
N VAL A 154 -17.85 -22.30 -10.32
CA VAL A 154 -17.46 -23.70 -10.18
C VAL A 154 -18.05 -24.23 -8.88
N VAL A 155 -18.57 -25.44 -8.90
CA VAL A 155 -19.08 -26.14 -7.72
C VAL A 155 -18.22 -27.39 -7.49
N GLY A 156 -17.76 -27.57 -6.27
CA GLY A 156 -16.97 -28.73 -5.87
C GLY A 156 -17.27 -29.15 -4.44
N ASP A 157 -16.81 -30.34 -4.07
CA ASP A 157 -16.95 -30.83 -2.69
C ASP A 157 -16.05 -29.98 -1.77
N ALA A 158 -16.64 -29.46 -0.68
CA ALA A 158 -15.91 -28.66 0.29
C ALA A 158 -14.73 -29.44 0.88
N GLN A 159 -13.53 -28.87 0.76
CA GLN A 159 -12.32 -29.44 1.32
C GLN A 159 -12.17 -29.04 2.79
N GLN A 160 -11.32 -29.76 3.53
CA GLN A 160 -11.02 -29.43 4.92
C GLN A 160 -10.29 -28.08 5.00
N LEU A 161 -10.76 -27.20 5.88
CA LEU A 161 -10.04 -25.97 6.25
C LEU A 161 -8.76 -26.33 7.02
N VAL A 162 -7.62 -25.86 6.56
CA VAL A 162 -6.34 -25.99 7.25
C VAL A 162 -6.02 -24.66 7.94
N LYS A 163 -5.83 -24.67 9.26
CA LYS A 163 -5.29 -23.51 9.99
C LYS A 163 -3.79 -23.69 10.15
N LEU A 164 -3.02 -22.70 9.75
CA LEU A 164 -1.57 -22.78 9.72
C LEU A 164 -0.96 -21.52 10.31
N ASP A 165 -0.03 -21.66 11.26
CA ASP A 165 0.77 -20.56 11.79
C ASP A 165 2.12 -20.50 11.06
N LEU A 166 2.37 -19.42 10.35
CA LEU A 166 3.62 -19.16 9.62
C LEU A 166 4.37 -17.92 10.15
N ARG A 167 4.00 -17.42 11.33
CA ARG A 167 4.66 -16.22 11.90
C ARG A 167 6.15 -16.44 12.13
N GLY A 168 6.53 -17.63 12.59
CA GLY A 168 7.95 -18.00 12.83
C GLY A 168 8.79 -18.01 11.55
N GLU A 169 8.27 -18.61 10.47
CA GLU A 169 8.89 -18.68 9.14
C GLU A 169 8.96 -17.31 8.47
N TYR A 170 7.90 -16.53 8.61
CA TYR A 170 7.86 -15.16 8.10
C TYR A 170 8.89 -14.28 8.83
N VAL A 171 8.96 -14.32 10.17
CA VAL A 171 9.98 -13.59 10.92
C VAL A 171 11.40 -14.06 10.55
N ALA A 172 11.62 -15.36 10.34
CA ALA A 172 12.89 -15.86 9.82
C ALA A 172 13.24 -15.25 8.45
N LYS A 173 12.22 -15.07 7.58
CA LYS A 173 12.41 -14.38 6.29
C LYS A 173 12.71 -12.90 6.47
N LEU A 174 12.02 -12.19 7.36
CA LEU A 174 12.30 -10.78 7.69
C LEU A 174 13.74 -10.59 8.15
N LEU A 175 14.23 -11.47 9.01
CA LEU A 175 15.59 -11.41 9.55
C LEU A 175 16.69 -11.59 8.48
N THR A 176 16.38 -12.11 7.30
CA THR A 176 17.36 -12.14 6.19
C THR A 176 17.77 -10.75 5.71
N GLY A 177 17.00 -9.71 6.06
CA GLY A 177 17.32 -8.31 5.78
C GLY A 177 18.30 -7.66 6.75
N PHE A 178 18.74 -8.38 7.81
CA PHE A 178 19.64 -7.88 8.85
C PHE A 178 20.90 -8.76 8.96
N ASP A 179 22.07 -8.16 8.74
CA ASP A 179 23.35 -8.81 9.02
C ASP A 179 23.79 -8.48 10.46
N ALA A 180 23.74 -9.49 11.33
CA ALA A 180 24.16 -9.31 12.73
C ALA A 180 25.68 -9.18 12.90
N LYS A 181 26.48 -9.55 11.87
CA LYS A 181 27.94 -9.50 11.93
C LYS A 181 28.45 -8.06 11.78
N GLY A 182 29.13 -7.57 12.79
CA GLY A 182 29.66 -6.21 12.79
C GLY A 182 28.61 -5.11 13.06
N ALA A 183 27.32 -5.48 13.14
CA ALA A 183 26.27 -4.52 13.45
C ALA A 183 26.47 -3.89 14.83
N LYS A 184 26.44 -2.54 14.91
CA LYS A 184 26.37 -1.83 16.19
C LYS A 184 24.98 -2.00 16.80
N PRO A 185 24.84 -2.14 18.13
CA PRO A 185 23.53 -2.17 18.77
C PRO A 185 22.87 -0.80 18.66
N LEU A 186 21.62 -0.76 18.25
CA LEU A 186 20.82 0.46 18.17
C LEU A 186 19.61 0.33 19.11
N LYS A 187 19.12 1.47 19.58
CA LYS A 187 17.88 1.57 20.31
C LYS A 187 16.78 2.07 19.38
N VAL A 188 15.71 1.29 19.21
CA VAL A 188 14.66 1.56 18.24
C VAL A 188 13.29 1.50 18.89
N VAL A 189 12.43 2.48 18.58
CA VAL A 189 11.00 2.43 18.91
C VAL A 189 10.21 1.92 17.73
N TRP A 190 9.32 0.96 17.98
CA TRP A 190 8.44 0.34 16.98
C TRP A 190 6.99 0.65 17.36
N ASP A 191 6.27 1.33 16.50
CA ASP A 191 4.86 1.64 16.68
C ASP A 191 4.02 0.78 15.74
N ALA A 192 3.34 -0.21 16.32
CA ALA A 192 2.47 -1.09 15.54
C ALA A 192 1.07 -0.52 15.30
N GLY A 193 0.74 0.66 15.86
CA GLY A 193 -0.52 1.37 15.64
C GLY A 193 -1.78 0.56 15.99
N ASN A 194 -1.70 -0.41 16.92
CA ASN A 194 -2.72 -1.41 17.20
C ASN A 194 -3.13 -2.24 15.96
N GLY A 195 -2.30 -2.23 14.93
CA GLY A 195 -2.51 -2.93 13.67
C GLY A 195 -2.04 -4.38 13.66
N ALA A 196 -2.25 -5.06 12.55
CA ALA A 196 -2.00 -6.48 12.38
C ALA A 196 -0.50 -6.87 12.44
N ALA A 197 0.42 -5.90 12.37
CA ALA A 197 1.86 -6.13 12.50
C ALA A 197 2.34 -6.32 13.96
N GLY A 198 1.48 -6.10 14.96
CA GLY A 198 1.88 -6.06 16.39
C GLY A 198 2.61 -7.32 16.86
N GLU A 199 2.00 -8.50 16.70
CA GLU A 199 2.60 -9.78 17.13
C GLU A 199 3.89 -10.09 16.36
N ILE A 200 3.92 -9.83 15.05
CA ILE A 200 5.12 -10.03 14.22
C ILE A 200 6.26 -9.14 14.71
N THR A 201 5.97 -7.89 15.04
CA THR A 201 6.96 -6.94 15.58
C THR A 201 7.54 -7.43 16.90
N GLN A 202 6.71 -7.98 17.80
CA GLN A 202 7.16 -8.55 19.07
C GLN A 202 8.13 -9.73 18.84
N ILE A 203 7.73 -10.73 18.04
CA ILE A 203 8.57 -11.90 17.74
C ILE A 203 9.87 -11.50 17.03
N LEU A 204 9.83 -10.50 16.16
CA LEU A 204 10.98 -9.98 15.44
C LEU A 204 11.97 -9.30 16.37
N CYS A 205 11.48 -8.41 17.24
CA CYS A 205 12.31 -7.63 18.16
C CYS A 205 13.05 -8.52 19.18
N GLU A 206 12.48 -9.66 19.59
CA GLU A 206 13.15 -10.64 20.44
C GLU A 206 14.40 -11.27 19.81
N ARG A 207 14.51 -11.23 18.46
CA ARG A 207 15.59 -11.87 17.70
C ARG A 207 16.58 -10.86 17.11
N LEU A 208 16.24 -9.57 17.11
CA LEU A 208 17.12 -8.52 16.60
C LEU A 208 18.15 -8.10 17.67
N LYS A 209 19.33 -7.70 17.21
CA LYS A 209 20.37 -7.13 18.06
C LYS A 209 20.07 -5.66 18.36
N GLY A 210 20.12 -5.27 19.63
CA GLY A 210 19.90 -3.91 20.08
C GLY A 210 18.90 -3.83 21.24
N GLU A 211 18.37 -2.65 21.48
CA GLU A 211 17.29 -2.39 22.43
C GLU A 211 16.04 -1.98 21.64
N HIS A 212 14.97 -2.72 21.78
CA HIS A 212 13.74 -2.52 21.02
C HIS A 212 12.58 -2.21 21.96
N ILE A 213 11.94 -1.07 21.76
CA ILE A 213 10.79 -0.60 22.53
C ILE A 213 9.59 -0.65 21.60
N ILE A 214 8.57 -1.40 21.97
CA ILE A 214 7.38 -1.57 21.14
C ILE A 214 6.21 -0.84 21.81
N ILE A 215 5.55 0.03 21.06
CA ILE A 215 4.33 0.71 21.50
C ILE A 215 3.17 0.27 20.62
N ASN A 216 1.95 0.31 21.16
CA ASN A 216 0.70 -0.02 20.47
C ASN A 216 0.72 -1.41 19.79
N ALA A 217 1.38 -2.41 20.44
CA ALA A 217 1.56 -3.75 19.88
C ALA A 217 0.31 -4.64 19.97
N GLU A 218 -0.60 -4.36 20.91
CA GLU A 218 -1.86 -5.09 21.04
C GLU A 218 -2.72 -4.83 19.80
N ILE A 219 -3.14 -5.91 19.13
CA ILE A 219 -3.98 -5.81 17.94
C ILE A 219 -5.40 -5.46 18.36
N ASP A 220 -5.86 -4.27 18.01
CA ASP A 220 -7.20 -3.77 18.32
C ASP A 220 -7.78 -2.99 17.13
N GLY A 221 -8.79 -3.56 16.48
CA GLY A 221 -9.44 -2.99 15.29
C GLY A 221 -10.20 -1.69 15.54
N THR A 222 -10.28 -1.20 16.80
CA THR A 222 -10.82 0.12 17.12
C THR A 222 -9.76 1.23 17.04
N PHE A 223 -8.46 0.86 16.97
CA PHE A 223 -7.32 1.76 16.90
C PHE A 223 -7.33 2.83 18.01
N PRO A 224 -7.34 2.44 19.30
CA PRO A 224 -7.65 3.35 20.42
C PRO A 224 -6.59 4.44 20.66
N ASN A 225 -5.34 4.21 20.25
CA ASN A 225 -4.25 5.14 20.55
C ASN A 225 -4.09 6.23 19.48
N HIS A 226 -4.07 5.86 18.22
CA HIS A 226 -4.08 6.77 17.08
C HIS A 226 -4.50 6.01 15.81
N HIS A 227 -4.90 6.77 14.80
CA HIS A 227 -5.21 6.20 13.48
C HIS A 227 -3.95 5.61 12.84
N PRO A 228 -3.95 4.33 12.39
CA PRO A 228 -2.76 3.64 11.91
C PRO A 228 -2.43 4.02 10.46
N ASP A 229 -2.04 5.27 10.25
CA ASP A 229 -1.58 5.80 8.97
C ASP A 229 -0.30 6.61 9.18
N PRO A 230 0.88 6.04 8.89
CA PRO A 230 2.17 6.69 9.11
C PRO A 230 2.48 7.79 8.09
N THR A 231 1.60 8.04 7.12
CA THR A 231 1.75 9.16 6.17
C THR A 231 1.25 10.48 6.71
N ILE A 232 0.63 10.47 7.89
CA ILE A 232 0.03 11.65 8.51
C ILE A 232 0.81 12.01 9.78
N ALA A 233 1.45 13.17 9.80
CA ALA A 233 2.33 13.59 10.89
C ALA A 233 1.67 13.51 12.28
N LYS A 234 0.39 13.85 12.40
CA LYS A 234 -0.34 13.80 13.69
C LYS A 234 -0.43 12.38 14.28
N ASN A 235 -0.37 11.34 13.44
CA ASN A 235 -0.41 9.95 13.87
C ASN A 235 0.96 9.46 14.38
N LEU A 236 2.03 10.19 14.12
CA LEU A 236 3.40 9.86 14.55
C LEU A 236 3.79 10.55 15.87
N VAL A 237 2.90 11.31 16.50
CA VAL A 237 3.21 12.07 17.73
C VAL A 237 3.67 11.14 18.86
N GLN A 238 2.98 10.03 19.11
CA GLN A 238 3.37 9.06 20.15
C GLN A 238 4.73 8.42 19.87
N LEU A 239 5.00 8.08 18.60
CA LEU A 239 6.30 7.56 18.18
C LEU A 239 7.41 8.60 18.43
N ILE A 240 7.20 9.86 18.04
CA ILE A 240 8.15 10.96 18.24
C ILE A 240 8.44 11.18 19.74
N GLU A 241 7.40 11.17 20.58
CA GLU A 241 7.53 11.31 22.03
C GLU A 241 8.28 10.10 22.64
N ALA A 242 7.99 8.89 22.21
CA ALA A 242 8.67 7.69 22.68
C ALA A 242 10.16 7.69 22.27
N VAL A 243 10.49 8.05 21.02
CA VAL A 243 11.88 8.19 20.55
C VAL A 243 12.67 9.17 21.45
N LYS A 244 12.10 10.33 21.74
CA LYS A 244 12.74 11.35 22.59
C LYS A 244 12.86 10.88 24.05
N THR A 245 11.81 10.33 24.60
CA THR A 245 11.75 9.87 26.00
C THR A 245 12.77 8.77 26.28
N HIS A 246 12.85 7.80 25.38
CA HIS A 246 13.77 6.66 25.51
C HIS A 246 15.16 6.95 24.95
N LYS A 247 15.38 8.14 24.38
CA LYS A 247 16.63 8.50 23.67
C LYS A 247 17.00 7.43 22.64
N ALA A 248 16.02 7.03 21.84
CA ALA A 248 16.23 6.03 20.81
C ALA A 248 16.96 6.64 19.61
N ASP A 249 17.71 5.83 18.86
CA ASP A 249 18.42 6.23 17.66
C ASP A 249 17.46 6.61 16.54
N PHE A 250 16.31 5.93 16.47
CA PHE A 250 15.20 6.22 15.56
C PHE A 250 13.93 5.49 15.97
N GLY A 251 12.84 5.78 15.27
CA GLY A 251 11.58 5.06 15.41
C GLY A 251 10.95 4.74 14.07
N VAL A 252 10.14 3.68 14.04
CA VAL A 252 9.35 3.26 12.87
C VAL A 252 7.90 3.04 13.27
N ALA A 253 6.96 3.34 12.34
CA ALA A 253 5.54 3.10 12.51
C ALA A 253 4.99 2.33 11.31
N PHE A 254 3.96 1.51 11.54
CA PHE A 254 3.28 0.73 10.51
C PHE A 254 1.84 1.18 10.35
N ASP A 255 1.25 0.90 9.20
CA ASP A 255 -0.19 1.07 9.01
C ASP A 255 -0.98 -0.16 9.51
N GLY A 256 -2.30 -0.09 9.41
CA GLY A 256 -3.19 -1.07 10.02
C GLY A 256 -2.98 -2.52 9.58
N ASP A 257 -2.47 -2.77 8.40
CA ASP A 257 -2.14 -4.12 7.91
C ASP A 257 -0.64 -4.32 7.60
N GLY A 258 0.21 -3.36 8.00
CA GLY A 258 1.66 -3.54 8.08
C GLY A 258 2.40 -3.55 6.75
N ASP A 259 1.78 -3.13 5.66
CA ASP A 259 2.43 -3.04 4.35
C ASP A 259 3.05 -1.66 4.07
N ARG A 260 2.85 -0.67 4.98
CA ARG A 260 3.48 0.65 4.93
C ARG A 260 4.35 0.91 6.14
N ILE A 261 5.35 1.78 5.92
CA ILE A 261 6.26 2.25 6.95
C ILE A 261 6.34 3.78 6.96
N GLY A 262 6.39 4.36 8.16
CA GLY A 262 6.91 5.69 8.44
C GLY A 262 8.13 5.60 9.34
N ALA A 263 9.04 6.56 9.28
CA ALA A 263 10.20 6.60 10.16
C ALA A 263 10.42 8.00 10.74
N VAL A 264 11.00 8.05 11.93
CA VAL A 264 11.41 9.30 12.59
C VAL A 264 12.84 9.16 13.11
N ASP A 265 13.63 10.24 13.00
CA ASP A 265 14.98 10.27 13.52
C ASP A 265 15.02 10.55 15.03
N ALA A 266 16.20 10.53 15.64
CA ALA A 266 16.40 10.76 17.07
C ALA A 266 15.90 12.13 17.56
N HIS A 267 15.75 13.11 16.67
CA HIS A 267 15.24 14.46 16.97
C HIS A 267 13.73 14.57 16.77
N GLY A 268 13.07 13.51 16.23
CA GLY A 268 11.65 13.49 15.92
C GLY A 268 11.32 14.09 14.54
N ASN A 269 12.29 14.22 13.65
CA ASN A 269 12.02 14.60 12.26
C ASN A 269 11.52 13.37 11.50
N ILE A 270 10.45 13.55 10.73
CA ILE A 270 9.83 12.49 9.93
C ILE A 270 10.65 12.29 8.64
N LEU A 271 10.88 11.01 8.30
CA LEU A 271 11.32 10.59 6.98
C LEU A 271 10.11 10.07 6.20
N TRP A 272 9.79 10.73 5.12
CA TRP A 272 8.71 10.31 4.23
C TRP A 272 9.14 9.14 3.33
N GLY A 273 8.17 8.45 2.74
CA GLY A 273 8.42 7.23 1.95
C GLY A 273 9.43 7.41 0.83
N ASP A 274 9.38 8.51 0.10
CA ASP A 274 10.33 8.83 -0.96
C ASP A 274 11.75 9.14 -0.43
N GLN A 275 11.87 9.78 0.74
CA GLN A 275 13.17 10.00 1.40
C GLN A 275 13.78 8.69 1.91
N MET A 276 12.96 7.80 2.50
CA MET A 276 13.42 6.44 2.86
C MET A 276 13.88 5.67 1.64
N LEU A 277 13.15 5.75 0.52
CA LEU A 277 13.53 5.09 -0.72
C LEU A 277 14.86 5.60 -1.27
N VAL A 278 15.21 6.90 -1.08
CA VAL A 278 16.57 7.41 -1.40
C VAL A 278 17.63 6.66 -0.61
N LEU A 279 17.43 6.46 0.70
CA LEU A 279 18.42 5.78 1.54
C LEU A 279 18.59 4.31 1.14
N PHE A 280 17.50 3.61 0.90
CA PHE A 280 17.51 2.22 0.43
C PHE A 280 18.16 2.11 -0.96
N ALA A 281 17.83 3.02 -1.87
CA ALA A 281 18.41 3.03 -3.22
C ALA A 281 19.93 3.26 -3.17
N ARG A 282 20.42 4.19 -2.36
CA ARG A 282 21.86 4.45 -2.17
C ARG A 282 22.59 3.20 -1.66
N GLU A 283 22.01 2.48 -0.69
CA GLU A 283 22.59 1.24 -0.15
C GLU A 283 22.67 0.15 -1.23
N ILE A 284 21.60 -0.06 -1.99
CA ILE A 284 21.58 -1.05 -3.08
C ILE A 284 22.58 -0.67 -4.18
N LEU A 285 22.58 0.59 -4.61
CA LEU A 285 23.44 1.07 -5.69
C LEU A 285 24.93 1.04 -5.35
N ALA A 286 25.28 1.18 -4.05
CA ALA A 286 26.66 1.04 -3.60
C ALA A 286 27.25 -0.36 -3.87
N ARG A 287 26.42 -1.39 -3.95
CA ARG A 287 26.84 -2.78 -4.21
C ARG A 287 26.34 -3.34 -5.53
N LYS A 288 25.38 -2.68 -6.18
CA LYS A 288 24.74 -3.12 -7.42
C LYS A 288 24.51 -1.93 -8.36
N ALA A 289 25.59 -1.48 -9.01
CA ALA A 289 25.51 -0.39 -9.99
C ALA A 289 24.54 -0.76 -11.13
N GLY A 290 23.80 0.24 -11.63
CA GLY A 290 22.80 0.04 -12.67
C GLY A 290 21.47 -0.54 -12.19
N ALA A 291 21.28 -0.75 -10.88
CA ALA A 291 20.01 -1.24 -10.34
C ALA A 291 18.83 -0.32 -10.71
N THR A 292 17.72 -0.93 -11.09
CA THR A 292 16.48 -0.21 -11.37
C THR A 292 15.73 0.09 -10.09
N VAL A 293 15.32 1.36 -9.94
CA VAL A 293 14.53 1.86 -8.80
C VAL A 293 13.24 2.47 -9.33
N ILE A 294 12.09 2.00 -8.86
CA ILE A 294 10.79 2.52 -9.28
C ILE A 294 10.22 3.39 -8.16
N ALA A 295 9.65 4.54 -8.52
CA ALA A 295 8.84 5.33 -7.59
C ALA A 295 7.54 5.79 -8.26
N ASP A 296 6.53 6.07 -7.45
CA ASP A 296 5.27 6.58 -7.95
C ASP A 296 5.40 8.05 -8.42
N VAL A 297 4.44 8.47 -9.23
CA VAL A 297 4.41 9.82 -9.84
C VAL A 297 4.39 10.95 -8.80
N LYS A 298 4.04 10.67 -7.55
CA LYS A 298 3.98 11.64 -6.45
C LYS A 298 5.33 11.86 -5.77
N ALA A 299 6.30 10.97 -5.97
CA ALA A 299 7.61 11.05 -5.34
C ALA A 299 8.37 12.32 -5.73
N SER A 300 9.19 12.83 -4.81
CA SER A 300 10.07 13.99 -5.05
C SER A 300 10.98 13.78 -6.25
N GLN A 301 11.23 14.84 -7.01
CA GLN A 301 12.22 14.81 -8.10
C GLN A 301 13.62 14.46 -7.58
N THR A 302 13.91 14.87 -6.34
CA THR A 302 15.17 14.53 -5.65
C THR A 302 15.45 13.04 -5.64
N LEU A 303 14.42 12.19 -5.50
CA LEU A 303 14.60 10.74 -5.52
C LEU A 303 15.14 10.25 -6.88
N PHE A 304 14.53 10.68 -7.98
CA PHE A 304 14.94 10.27 -9.32
C PHE A 304 16.35 10.77 -9.64
N ASP A 305 16.67 12.00 -9.24
CA ASP A 305 17.98 12.62 -9.43
C ASP A 305 19.07 11.90 -8.60
N GLU A 306 18.79 11.57 -7.33
CA GLU A 306 19.71 10.84 -6.46
C GLU A 306 19.97 9.40 -6.97
N VAL A 307 18.92 8.70 -7.46
CA VAL A 307 19.10 7.39 -8.08
C VAL A 307 20.02 7.47 -9.31
N ALA A 308 19.77 8.42 -10.20
CA ALA A 308 20.59 8.63 -11.40
C ALA A 308 22.04 9.03 -11.03
N LYS A 309 22.22 9.93 -10.08
CA LYS A 309 23.53 10.39 -9.56
C LYS A 309 24.37 9.24 -9.00
N HIS A 310 23.73 8.25 -8.37
CA HIS A 310 24.40 7.05 -7.84
C HIS A 310 24.51 5.91 -8.86
N GLY A 311 24.25 6.18 -10.13
CA GLY A 311 24.41 5.22 -11.22
C GLY A 311 23.29 4.19 -11.35
N GLY A 312 22.12 4.46 -10.79
CA GLY A 312 20.91 3.64 -10.94
C GLY A 312 20.05 4.07 -12.12
N VAL A 313 19.03 3.28 -12.41
CA VAL A 313 18.02 3.54 -13.44
C VAL A 313 16.70 3.91 -12.75
N PRO A 314 16.35 5.21 -12.64
CA PRO A 314 15.10 5.63 -12.03
C PRO A 314 13.94 5.44 -13.00
N ILE A 315 12.83 4.87 -12.53
CA ILE A 315 11.58 4.75 -13.27
C ILE A 315 10.45 5.40 -12.48
N MET A 316 9.80 6.40 -13.08
CA MET A 316 8.55 6.96 -12.56
C MET A 316 7.38 6.13 -13.06
N TRP A 317 6.47 5.73 -12.14
CA TRP A 317 5.35 4.87 -12.50
C TRP A 317 4.04 5.31 -11.86
N LYS A 318 2.98 4.58 -12.20
CA LYS A 318 1.63 4.80 -11.65
C LYS A 318 1.61 4.54 -10.14
N THR A 319 0.87 5.37 -9.41
CA THR A 319 0.52 5.12 -8.00
C THR A 319 -0.34 3.87 -7.87
N GLY A 320 -0.07 3.08 -6.84
CA GLY A 320 -0.83 1.90 -6.46
C GLY A 320 0.05 0.65 -6.40
N HIS A 321 0.04 0.03 -5.21
CA HIS A 321 0.91 -1.11 -4.88
C HIS A 321 0.84 -2.25 -5.92
N SER A 322 -0.33 -2.50 -6.51
CA SER A 322 -0.50 -3.55 -7.53
C SER A 322 0.18 -3.17 -8.86
N HIS A 323 0.11 -1.89 -9.26
CA HIS A 323 0.81 -1.38 -10.44
C HIS A 323 2.33 -1.42 -10.26
N ILE A 324 2.81 -1.07 -9.07
CA ILE A 324 4.24 -1.09 -8.73
C ILE A 324 4.77 -2.54 -8.77
N LYS A 325 4.08 -3.50 -8.12
CA LYS A 325 4.46 -4.93 -8.15
C LYS A 325 4.54 -5.49 -9.57
N ALA A 326 3.56 -5.16 -10.42
CA ALA A 326 3.56 -5.57 -11.82
C ALA A 326 4.76 -4.98 -12.59
N LYS A 327 5.04 -3.69 -12.39
CA LYS A 327 6.16 -3.00 -13.04
C LYS A 327 7.52 -3.49 -12.57
N MET A 328 7.66 -3.81 -11.27
CA MET A 328 8.89 -4.42 -10.74
C MET A 328 9.19 -5.76 -11.42
N LYS A 329 8.17 -6.62 -11.58
CA LYS A 329 8.32 -7.92 -12.28
C LYS A 329 8.72 -7.73 -13.74
N GLU A 330 8.11 -6.76 -14.45
CA GLU A 330 8.41 -6.42 -15.84
C GLU A 330 9.86 -5.94 -16.02
N THR A 331 10.30 -5.02 -15.17
CA THR A 331 11.59 -4.34 -15.31
C THR A 331 12.71 -5.03 -14.54
N LYS A 332 12.39 -6.03 -13.71
CA LYS A 332 13.30 -6.67 -12.76
C LYS A 332 13.93 -5.64 -11.81
N ALA A 333 13.14 -4.67 -11.37
CA ALA A 333 13.62 -3.64 -10.46
C ALA A 333 14.00 -4.23 -9.09
N GLU A 334 15.10 -3.74 -8.53
CA GLU A 334 15.62 -4.22 -7.24
C GLU A 334 14.81 -3.69 -6.06
N ILE A 335 14.29 -2.49 -6.20
CA ILE A 335 13.49 -1.83 -5.19
C ILE A 335 12.48 -0.90 -5.85
N ALA A 336 11.35 -0.74 -5.18
CA ALA A 336 10.38 0.30 -5.51
C ALA A 336 9.81 0.92 -4.22
N GLY A 337 9.18 2.08 -4.35
CA GLY A 337 8.47 2.69 -3.25
C GLY A 337 7.44 3.71 -3.71
N GLU A 338 6.53 4.00 -2.80
CA GLU A 338 5.53 5.06 -2.97
C GLU A 338 5.69 6.10 -1.85
N MET A 339 5.32 7.33 -2.14
CA MET A 339 5.29 8.38 -1.13
C MET A 339 4.42 7.99 0.09
N SER A 340 3.44 7.13 -0.12
CA SER A 340 2.56 6.58 0.92
C SER A 340 3.22 5.58 1.88
N GLY A 341 4.53 5.30 1.73
CA GLY A 341 5.26 4.40 2.62
C GLY A 341 5.23 2.93 2.23
N HIS A 342 4.59 2.54 1.13
CA HIS A 342 4.79 1.20 0.56
C HIS A 342 6.22 1.10 0.02
N ILE A 343 6.99 0.15 0.52
CA ILE A 343 8.36 -0.14 0.06
C ILE A 343 8.44 -1.61 -0.34
N PHE A 344 8.95 -1.84 -1.53
CA PHE A 344 9.00 -3.15 -2.19
C PHE A 344 10.44 -3.53 -2.46
N PHE A 345 10.92 -4.61 -1.88
CA PHE A 345 12.25 -5.12 -2.14
C PHE A 345 12.20 -6.40 -2.98
N SER A 346 12.87 -6.43 -4.13
CA SER A 346 13.28 -7.67 -4.82
C SER A 346 14.72 -8.02 -4.46
N ASP A 347 15.52 -7.03 -4.05
CA ASP A 347 16.88 -7.21 -3.58
C ASP A 347 16.91 -7.98 -2.25
N GLY A 348 17.23 -9.27 -2.34
CA GLY A 348 17.26 -10.18 -1.18
C GLY A 348 15.88 -10.54 -0.61
N TYR A 349 14.80 -10.11 -1.25
CA TYR A 349 13.44 -10.32 -0.77
C TYR A 349 12.49 -10.74 -1.91
N LEU A 350 11.18 -10.60 -1.70
CA LEU A 350 10.14 -11.30 -2.47
C LEU A 350 9.34 -10.40 -3.43
N GLY A 351 9.65 -9.10 -3.50
CA GLY A 351 9.09 -8.18 -4.51
C GLY A 351 7.68 -7.66 -4.21
N TYR A 352 7.23 -7.75 -2.96
CA TYR A 352 5.99 -7.11 -2.52
C TYR A 352 6.24 -6.05 -1.43
N ASP A 353 5.22 -5.25 -1.16
CA ASP A 353 5.20 -4.22 -0.12
C ASP A 353 5.21 -4.84 1.28
N ASP A 354 6.22 -4.47 2.08
CA ASP A 354 6.40 -4.98 3.44
C ASP A 354 7.03 -3.91 4.33
N GLY A 355 6.19 -3.26 5.14
CA GLY A 355 6.65 -2.22 6.06
C GLY A 355 7.60 -2.75 7.13
N VAL A 356 7.36 -3.98 7.61
CA VAL A 356 8.21 -4.60 8.65
C VAL A 356 9.57 -4.97 8.08
N TYR A 357 9.64 -5.53 6.86
CA TYR A 357 10.91 -5.79 6.19
C TYR A 357 11.68 -4.49 5.89
N ALA A 358 10.98 -3.45 5.45
CA ALA A 358 11.61 -2.15 5.23
C ALA A 358 12.23 -1.58 6.52
N ALA A 359 11.58 -1.76 7.68
CA ALA A 359 12.14 -1.38 8.97
C ALA A 359 13.41 -2.18 9.32
N VAL A 360 13.43 -3.49 9.05
CA VAL A 360 14.63 -4.33 9.23
C VAL A 360 15.77 -3.86 8.33
N ARG A 361 15.48 -3.50 7.07
CA ARG A 361 16.49 -2.97 6.13
C ARG A 361 17.00 -1.60 6.58
N LEU A 362 16.15 -0.72 7.12
CA LEU A 362 16.58 0.57 7.69
C LEU A 362 17.49 0.36 8.90
N LEU A 363 17.10 -0.54 9.80
CA LEU A 363 17.94 -0.94 10.94
C LEU A 363 19.31 -1.46 10.48
N ASN A 364 19.33 -2.31 9.45
CA ASN A 364 20.57 -2.86 8.89
C ASN A 364 21.49 -1.75 8.35
N ILE A 365 20.95 -0.81 7.58
CA ILE A 365 21.71 0.35 7.07
C ILE A 365 22.35 1.13 8.21
N LEU A 366 21.57 1.47 9.24
CA LEU A 366 22.04 2.29 10.36
C LEU A 366 23.01 1.54 11.26
N ALA A 367 22.84 0.22 11.43
CA ALA A 367 23.72 -0.60 12.24
C ALA A 367 25.11 -0.79 11.63
N HIS A 368 25.28 -0.57 10.33
CA HIS A 368 26.54 -0.71 9.59
C HIS A 368 27.10 0.60 9.06
N ASN A 369 26.50 1.73 9.43
CA ASN A 369 26.95 3.05 8.98
C ASN A 369 27.44 3.92 10.15
N GLU A 370 28.44 4.74 9.90
CA GLU A 370 28.91 5.73 10.88
C GLU A 370 27.86 6.84 11.09
N GLN A 371 27.16 7.24 10.02
CA GLN A 371 26.12 8.25 10.08
C GLN A 371 24.87 7.72 10.77
N ASN A 372 24.24 8.55 11.59
CA ASN A 372 22.91 8.32 12.13
C ASN A 372 21.81 8.73 11.12
N LEU A 373 20.55 8.44 11.45
CA LEU A 373 19.42 8.70 10.56
C LEU A 373 19.24 10.21 10.27
N SER A 374 19.49 11.07 11.27
CA SER A 374 19.38 12.54 11.10
C SER A 374 20.41 13.07 10.09
N GLU A 375 21.64 12.58 10.16
CA GLU A 375 22.71 12.94 9.23
C GLU A 375 22.43 12.41 7.83
N MET A 376 21.97 11.17 7.71
CA MET A 376 21.56 10.61 6.42
C MET A 376 20.40 11.40 5.80
N ARG A 377 19.40 11.75 6.59
CA ARG A 377 18.28 12.59 6.14
C ARG A 377 18.77 13.97 5.67
N ALA A 378 19.66 14.59 6.42
CA ALA A 378 20.22 15.89 6.08
C ALA A 378 21.07 15.87 4.79
N SER A 379 21.60 14.71 4.41
CA SER A 379 22.35 14.52 3.15
C SER A 379 21.48 14.46 1.90
N ILE A 380 20.16 14.30 2.05
CA ILE A 380 19.20 14.35 0.94
C ILE A 380 18.93 15.80 0.59
N PRO A 381 19.06 16.21 -0.68
CA PRO A 381 18.73 17.59 -1.08
C PRO A 381 17.32 17.96 -0.65
N GLN A 382 17.20 19.08 0.04
CA GLN A 382 15.91 19.55 0.56
C GLN A 382 15.15 20.31 -0.52
N THR A 383 13.84 20.10 -0.56
CA THR A 383 12.91 20.80 -1.45
C THR A 383 11.79 21.45 -0.65
N PHE A 384 11.18 22.46 -1.24
CA PHE A 384 9.93 23.03 -0.76
C PHE A 384 8.78 22.34 -1.49
N ASN A 385 7.83 21.79 -0.75
CA ASN A 385 6.73 21.05 -1.35
C ASN A 385 5.42 21.24 -0.59
N THR A 386 4.30 21.02 -1.29
CA THR A 386 3.00 20.92 -0.65
C THR A 386 2.80 19.48 -0.13
N PRO A 387 1.96 19.28 0.90
CA PRO A 387 1.37 17.97 1.11
C PRO A 387 0.52 17.56 -0.11
N GLU A 388 -0.04 16.35 -0.10
CA GLU A 388 -1.10 15.99 -1.06
C GLU A 388 -2.34 16.86 -0.77
N ILE A 389 -2.72 17.69 -1.74
CA ILE A 389 -3.91 18.51 -1.66
C ILE A 389 -5.04 17.78 -2.38
N LYS A 390 -6.17 17.61 -1.70
CA LYS A 390 -7.37 16.99 -2.25
C LYS A 390 -8.33 18.07 -2.72
N VAL A 391 -8.65 18.08 -4.00
CA VAL A 391 -9.69 18.94 -4.59
C VAL A 391 -10.91 18.07 -4.86
N GLU A 392 -12.00 18.33 -4.15
CA GLU A 392 -13.24 17.57 -4.34
C GLU A 392 -13.73 17.67 -5.79
N CYS A 393 -14.03 16.52 -6.37
CA CYS A 393 -14.50 16.42 -7.75
C CYS A 393 -15.28 15.12 -7.93
N ASP A 394 -16.41 15.18 -8.61
CA ASP A 394 -17.23 14.01 -8.93
C ASP A 394 -16.42 12.92 -9.64
N ASP A 395 -16.77 11.65 -9.37
CA ASP A 395 -16.05 10.48 -9.85
C ASP A 395 -15.93 10.38 -11.40
N VAL A 396 -16.89 10.94 -12.13
CA VAL A 396 -16.85 11.01 -13.60
C VAL A 396 -16.09 12.27 -14.04
N ARG A 397 -16.42 13.40 -13.43
CA ARG A 397 -15.86 14.72 -13.77
C ARG A 397 -14.35 14.79 -13.59
N LYS A 398 -13.78 14.13 -12.58
CA LYS A 398 -12.33 14.15 -12.30
C LYS A 398 -11.49 13.71 -13.50
N PHE A 399 -11.94 12.72 -14.28
CA PHE A 399 -11.21 12.26 -15.48
C PHE A 399 -11.31 13.28 -16.61
N THR A 400 -12.49 13.89 -16.79
CA THR A 400 -12.69 14.93 -17.81
C THR A 400 -11.83 16.16 -17.51
N VAL A 401 -11.67 16.56 -16.24
CA VAL A 401 -10.80 17.68 -15.84
C VAL A 401 -9.34 17.40 -16.23
N ILE A 402 -8.84 16.19 -15.99
CA ILE A 402 -7.48 15.81 -16.40
C ILE A 402 -7.31 15.93 -17.92
N GLU A 403 -8.30 15.50 -18.70
CA GLU A 403 -8.27 15.64 -20.19
C GLU A 403 -8.31 17.11 -20.63
N GLU A 404 -9.10 17.94 -20.00
CA GLU A 404 -9.16 19.38 -20.30
C GLU A 404 -7.81 20.04 -20.05
N ILE A 405 -7.18 19.77 -18.90
CA ILE A 405 -5.85 20.30 -18.57
C ILE A 405 -4.81 19.77 -19.56
N ARG A 406 -4.83 18.47 -19.90
CA ARG A 406 -3.94 17.86 -20.89
C ARG A 406 -3.99 18.59 -22.23
N ASN A 407 -5.20 18.84 -22.73
CA ASN A 407 -5.38 19.51 -24.00
C ASN A 407 -4.84 20.93 -23.99
N ARG A 408 -5.04 21.70 -22.90
CA ARG A 408 -4.45 23.04 -22.75
C ARG A 408 -2.92 23.00 -22.70
N LEU A 409 -2.32 22.08 -21.94
CA LEU A 409 -0.86 21.93 -21.87
C LEU A 409 -0.25 21.60 -23.23
N HIS A 410 -0.85 20.67 -23.97
CA HIS A 410 -0.39 20.32 -25.31
C HIS A 410 -0.50 21.50 -26.27
N GLN A 411 -1.56 22.32 -26.17
CA GLN A 411 -1.68 23.54 -26.99
C GLN A 411 -0.63 24.58 -26.57
N ASN A 412 -0.35 24.76 -25.28
CA ASN A 412 0.68 25.67 -24.80
C ASN A 412 2.07 25.25 -25.30
N ILE A 413 2.40 23.96 -25.27
CA ILE A 413 3.65 23.41 -25.80
C ILE A 413 3.77 23.72 -27.32
N LYS A 414 2.69 23.50 -28.10
CA LYS A 414 2.66 23.84 -29.54
C LYS A 414 2.89 25.33 -29.79
N ASN A 415 2.48 26.18 -28.86
CA ASN A 415 2.65 27.63 -28.89
C ASN A 415 4.02 28.09 -28.36
N GLY A 416 4.93 27.17 -28.03
CA GLY A 416 6.30 27.47 -27.62
C GLY A 416 6.53 27.52 -26.10
N ALA A 417 5.59 27.07 -25.26
CA ALA A 417 5.82 26.99 -23.82
C ALA A 417 6.88 25.91 -23.49
N THR A 418 7.83 26.27 -22.64
CA THR A 418 8.89 25.35 -22.19
C THR A 418 8.41 24.59 -20.96
N MET A 419 7.91 23.36 -21.15
CA MET A 419 7.53 22.44 -20.08
C MET A 419 7.64 21.00 -20.58
N GLN A 420 7.79 20.05 -19.64
CA GLN A 420 7.76 18.63 -19.91
C GLN A 420 6.60 18.00 -19.15
N VAL A 421 5.77 17.23 -19.83
CA VAL A 421 4.60 16.57 -19.26
C VAL A 421 4.84 15.06 -19.22
N ASN A 422 4.78 14.48 -18.05
CA ASN A 422 4.73 13.03 -17.85
C ASN A 422 3.27 12.64 -17.59
N GLU A 423 2.74 11.76 -18.42
CA GLU A 423 1.34 11.35 -18.44
C GLU A 423 1.11 9.92 -17.93
N VAL A 424 2.07 9.37 -17.18
CA VAL A 424 2.01 7.98 -16.71
C VAL A 424 0.84 7.72 -15.74
N ASP A 425 0.50 8.73 -14.92
CA ASP A 425 -0.65 8.69 -13.99
C ASP A 425 -1.13 10.12 -13.70
N GLY A 426 -2.07 10.61 -14.47
CA GLY A 426 -2.45 12.01 -14.50
C GLY A 426 -1.45 12.84 -15.28
N LEU A 427 -1.14 14.05 -14.82
CA LEU A 427 -0.24 15.00 -15.48
C LEU A 427 0.78 15.52 -14.47
N ARG A 428 2.01 15.05 -14.56
CA ARG A 428 3.14 15.64 -13.84
C ARG A 428 3.90 16.55 -14.78
N VAL A 429 3.91 17.83 -14.48
CA VAL A 429 4.42 18.89 -15.34
C VAL A 429 5.66 19.49 -14.73
N ASN A 430 6.81 19.30 -15.37
CA ASN A 430 8.05 19.95 -15.02
C ASN A 430 8.08 21.35 -15.69
N VAL A 431 8.34 22.35 -14.87
CA VAL A 431 8.47 23.75 -15.26
C VAL A 431 9.79 24.32 -14.72
N ASP A 432 10.14 25.56 -15.06
CA ASP A 432 11.31 26.20 -14.47
C ASP A 432 11.16 26.30 -12.95
N GLY A 433 12.17 25.82 -12.21
CA GLY A 433 12.24 25.85 -10.76
C GLY A 433 11.52 24.73 -10.01
N GLY A 434 10.79 23.80 -10.69
CA GLY A 434 10.16 22.66 -10.03
C GLY A 434 9.12 21.95 -10.87
N TRP A 435 8.13 21.34 -10.21
CA TRP A 435 7.06 20.59 -10.88
C TRP A 435 5.73 20.64 -10.10
N TRP A 436 4.65 20.33 -10.79
CA TRP A 436 3.33 20.10 -10.21
C TRP A 436 2.68 18.85 -10.80
N LEU A 437 1.78 18.26 -10.03
CA LEU A 437 1.01 17.07 -10.39
C LEU A 437 -0.49 17.37 -10.20
N VAL A 438 -1.28 16.91 -11.18
CA VAL A 438 -2.72 16.71 -11.03
C VAL A 438 -3.07 15.31 -11.50
N ARG A 439 -3.80 14.55 -10.68
CA ARG A 439 -4.26 13.20 -11.03
C ARG A 439 -5.63 12.89 -10.43
N ALA A 440 -6.41 12.09 -11.13
CA ALA A 440 -7.66 11.58 -10.56
C ALA A 440 -7.34 10.57 -9.44
N SER A 441 -7.97 10.73 -8.27
CA SER A 441 -7.86 9.74 -7.20
C SER A 441 -8.54 8.43 -7.63
N ASN A 442 -7.89 7.29 -7.38
CA ASN A 442 -8.45 5.97 -7.68
C ASN A 442 -9.40 5.47 -6.59
N THR A 443 -9.37 6.09 -5.41
CA THR A 443 -10.11 5.63 -4.23
C THR A 443 -11.14 6.62 -3.71
N GLN A 444 -11.09 7.89 -4.16
CA GLN A 444 -11.94 8.98 -3.67
C GLN A 444 -12.47 9.84 -4.83
N PRO A 445 -13.62 10.51 -4.68
CA PRO A 445 -14.14 11.49 -5.64
C PRO A 445 -13.35 12.80 -5.52
N ALA A 446 -12.09 12.80 -5.96
CA ALA A 446 -11.18 13.93 -5.83
C ALA A 446 -10.09 13.91 -6.92
N ILE A 447 -9.56 15.09 -7.20
CA ILE A 447 -8.29 15.31 -7.87
C ILE A 447 -7.21 15.51 -6.80
N ILE A 448 -6.11 14.82 -6.94
CA ILE A 448 -4.93 14.97 -6.10
C ILE A 448 -3.98 15.94 -6.78
N VAL A 449 -3.53 16.93 -6.02
CA VAL A 449 -2.55 17.94 -6.44
C VAL A 449 -1.33 17.87 -5.54
N ARG A 450 -0.15 17.98 -6.12
CA ARG A 450 1.11 18.16 -5.40
C ARG A 450 2.03 19.10 -6.18
N CYS A 451 2.78 19.94 -5.46
CA CYS A 451 3.77 20.83 -6.03
C CYS A 451 5.10 20.68 -5.29
N GLU A 452 6.21 20.83 -6.01
CA GLU A 452 7.55 20.84 -5.43
C GLU A 452 8.45 21.81 -6.20
N ALA A 453 9.33 22.47 -5.47
CA ALA A 453 10.32 23.39 -6.02
C ALA A 453 11.63 23.41 -5.20
N MET A 454 12.70 23.89 -5.81
CA MET A 454 13.99 24.08 -5.14
C MET A 454 14.04 25.33 -4.25
N GLN A 455 13.09 26.24 -4.44
CA GLN A 455 12.99 27.51 -3.68
C GLN A 455 11.53 27.80 -3.33
N GLU A 456 11.29 28.42 -2.18
CA GLU A 456 9.94 28.76 -1.71
C GLU A 456 9.20 29.70 -2.66
N GLN A 457 9.91 30.69 -3.23
CA GLN A 457 9.31 31.59 -4.20
C GLN A 457 8.85 30.86 -5.47
N SER A 458 9.63 29.90 -5.95
CA SER A 458 9.27 29.07 -7.10
C SER A 458 8.09 28.18 -6.77
N LEU A 459 8.00 27.62 -5.54
CA LEU A 459 6.84 26.83 -5.10
C LEU A 459 5.55 27.64 -5.17
N ASN A 460 5.55 28.89 -4.68
CA ASN A 460 4.38 29.77 -4.74
C ASN A 460 3.94 30.06 -6.18
N HIS A 461 4.91 30.26 -7.08
CA HIS A 461 4.62 30.43 -8.51
C HIS A 461 3.99 29.16 -9.12
N ILE A 462 4.54 27.99 -8.84
CA ILE A 462 4.05 26.69 -9.34
C ILE A 462 2.64 26.39 -8.81
N ILE A 463 2.37 26.71 -7.54
CA ILE A 463 1.02 26.61 -6.97
C ILE A 463 0.03 27.50 -7.74
N ALA A 464 0.41 28.72 -8.08
CA ALA A 464 -0.45 29.61 -8.85
C ALA A 464 -0.71 29.07 -10.28
N LEU A 465 0.28 28.44 -10.92
CA LEU A 465 0.10 27.81 -12.23
C LEU A 465 -0.95 26.69 -12.18
N VAL A 466 -0.83 25.75 -11.24
CA VAL A 466 -1.78 24.63 -11.13
C VAL A 466 -3.17 25.11 -10.69
N ALA A 467 -3.25 26.13 -9.81
CA ALA A 467 -4.51 26.74 -9.41
C ALA A 467 -5.26 27.35 -10.61
N ASN A 468 -4.54 28.03 -11.49
CA ASN A 468 -5.11 28.58 -12.72
C ASN A 468 -5.62 27.48 -13.68
N GLU A 469 -4.88 26.37 -13.84
CA GLU A 469 -5.34 25.24 -14.64
C GLU A 469 -6.61 24.60 -14.10
N LEU A 470 -6.72 24.43 -12.80
CA LEU A 470 -7.94 23.91 -12.13
C LEU A 470 -9.10 24.90 -12.26
N GLN A 471 -8.85 26.20 -12.08
CA GLN A 471 -9.88 27.24 -12.20
C GLN A 471 -10.49 27.28 -13.60
N GLN A 472 -9.70 27.12 -14.66
CA GLN A 472 -10.18 27.03 -16.04
C GLN A 472 -11.07 25.80 -16.28
N SER A 473 -10.99 24.78 -15.42
CA SER A 473 -11.87 23.60 -15.42
C SER A 473 -12.98 23.68 -14.37
N GLY A 474 -13.19 24.86 -13.76
CA GLY A 474 -14.26 25.12 -12.79
C GLY A 474 -14.00 24.57 -11.38
N LEU A 475 -12.74 24.31 -11.02
CA LEU A 475 -12.35 23.84 -9.70
C LEU A 475 -11.49 24.86 -8.97
N GLU A 476 -11.58 24.90 -7.64
CA GLU A 476 -10.80 25.79 -6.78
C GLU A 476 -9.77 25.00 -5.99
N LEU A 477 -8.49 25.41 -6.06
CA LEU A 477 -7.42 24.86 -5.23
C LEU A 477 -7.41 25.60 -3.88
N LYS A 478 -7.75 24.90 -2.79
CA LYS A 478 -7.66 25.42 -1.42
C LYS A 478 -6.44 24.85 -0.75
N ILE A 479 -5.51 25.72 -0.34
CA ILE A 479 -4.33 25.36 0.44
C ILE A 479 -4.65 25.73 1.90
N HIS A 480 -4.67 24.74 2.77
CA HIS A 480 -4.95 24.88 4.19
C HIS A 480 -3.65 24.85 5.01
#